data_b6c67ece492ae20efe47df7f7a66d4b7
#
_entry.id   b6c67ece492ae20efe47df7f7a66d4b7
#
_cell.length_a   1.000
_cell.length_b   1.000
_cell.length_c   1.000
_cell.angle_alpha   90.00
_cell.angle_beta   90.00
_cell.angle_gamma   90.00
#
_symmetry.space_group_name_H-M   'P 1'
#
loop_
_entity.id
_entity.type
_entity.pdbx_description
1 polymer ?
#
loop_
_entity_poly.entity_id
_entity_poly.type
_entity_poly.pdbx_seq_one_letter_code
_entity_poly.pdbx_strand_id
1 'polypeptide(L)'
;NNPVGLAFSATGERFLSGTFFDLSAPGRRDGVLHAVYGGVYGRNNPRVLAPHPATGDLLPVLSHLGPAAPSGIVMPQNTASGLGGDLICTEFNTRRLSRHQLSHAGSSFDAKVSTFLESDQTDFHPTDVIEDADGSLLVADTGSWYKICCPTSKKAKPDILGAIYRLKKKDVAQVDDPRGLALDWKNPQVEWLSDERPAVVTRAVECLASEENIESLCLSPARVSAIWTLHRIPGRYARDVIRQC
;
A
#
# COMPACT_ATOMS: atom_id res chain seq x y z
N ASN A 1 -2.33 -19.39 2.41
CA ASN A 1 -2.28 -18.01 1.88
C ASN A 1 -0.94 -17.39 2.23
N ASN A 2 -0.33 -16.69 1.29
CA ASN A 2 0.93 -15.98 1.50
C ASN A 2 0.67 -14.49 1.28
N PRO A 3 0.56 -13.67 2.33
CA PRO A 3 0.58 -12.23 2.21
C PRO A 3 1.98 -11.78 1.77
N VAL A 4 2.07 -10.82 0.87
CA VAL A 4 3.34 -10.37 0.29
C VAL A 4 3.52 -8.88 0.47
N GLY A 5 2.62 -8.05 -0.06
CA GLY A 5 2.68 -6.60 0.02
C GLY A 5 1.59 -6.04 0.93
N LEU A 6 1.84 -4.86 1.51
CA LEU A 6 0.92 -4.13 2.38
C LEU A 6 0.90 -2.65 1.98
N ALA A 7 -0.29 -2.10 1.77
CA ALA A 7 -0.50 -0.69 1.54
C ALA A 7 -1.51 -0.11 2.55
N PHE A 8 -1.38 1.17 2.82
CA PHE A 8 -2.30 1.92 3.67
C PHE A 8 -2.93 3.08 2.91
N SER A 9 -4.22 3.31 3.13
CA SER A 9 -4.84 4.58 2.75
C SER A 9 -4.39 5.70 3.69
N ALA A 10 -4.65 6.94 3.29
CA ALA A 10 -4.41 8.12 4.16
C ALA A 10 -5.23 8.06 5.47
N THR A 11 -6.34 7.34 5.48
CA THR A 11 -7.21 7.13 6.66
C THR A 11 -6.84 5.88 7.47
N GLY A 12 -5.85 5.10 7.03
CA GLY A 12 -5.36 3.93 7.75
C GLY A 12 -6.01 2.61 7.37
N GLU A 13 -6.83 2.57 6.30
CA GLU A 13 -7.32 1.31 5.74
C GLU A 13 -6.15 0.50 5.17
N ARG A 14 -6.22 -0.82 5.34
CA ARG A 14 -5.13 -1.74 5.02
C ARG A 14 -5.49 -2.61 3.83
N PHE A 15 -4.58 -2.67 2.87
CA PHE A 15 -4.72 -3.52 1.69
C PHE A 15 -3.53 -4.46 1.58
N LEU A 16 -3.80 -5.73 1.28
CA LEU A 16 -2.78 -6.77 1.18
C LEU A 16 -2.83 -7.40 -0.20
N SER A 17 -1.67 -7.57 -0.82
CA SER A 17 -1.50 -8.50 -1.93
C SER A 17 -1.17 -9.89 -1.40
N GLY A 18 -1.65 -10.94 -2.06
CA GLY A 18 -1.37 -12.30 -1.59
C GLY A 18 -1.68 -13.38 -2.62
N THR A 19 -1.20 -14.59 -2.30
CA THR A 19 -1.31 -15.76 -3.17
C THR A 19 -2.04 -16.91 -2.47
N PHE A 20 -2.52 -17.87 -3.29
CA PHE A 20 -3.14 -19.12 -2.85
C PHE A 20 -4.46 -18.95 -2.06
N PHE A 21 -5.28 -17.99 -2.44
CA PHE A 21 -6.62 -17.82 -1.85
C PHE A 21 -7.56 -18.96 -2.23
N ASP A 22 -7.56 -19.37 -3.51
CA ASP A 22 -8.33 -20.51 -3.97
C ASP A 22 -7.53 -21.30 -5.00
N LEU A 23 -7.14 -22.53 -4.65
CA LEU A 23 -6.37 -23.41 -5.53
C LEU A 23 -7.25 -24.24 -6.48
N SER A 24 -8.54 -24.40 -6.17
CA SER A 24 -9.49 -25.14 -7.00
C SER A 24 -9.99 -24.30 -8.19
N ALA A 25 -9.83 -22.98 -8.11
CA ALA A 25 -10.24 -22.04 -9.14
C ALA A 25 -9.03 -21.18 -9.59
N PRO A 26 -8.32 -21.55 -10.67
CA PRO A 26 -7.12 -20.84 -11.10
C PRO A 26 -7.29 -19.32 -11.25
N GLY A 27 -8.43 -18.86 -11.71
CA GLY A 27 -8.76 -17.44 -11.81
C GLY A 27 -8.87 -16.72 -10.44
N ARG A 28 -8.98 -17.45 -9.35
CA ARG A 28 -9.10 -16.95 -7.98
C ARG A 28 -7.87 -17.24 -7.10
N ARG A 29 -6.81 -17.75 -7.69
CA ARG A 29 -5.62 -18.19 -6.94
C ARG A 29 -4.99 -17.06 -6.15
N ASP A 30 -4.76 -15.94 -6.78
CA ASP A 30 -4.07 -14.79 -6.21
C ASP A 30 -4.97 -13.54 -6.26
N GLY A 31 -4.66 -12.53 -5.44
CA GLY A 31 -5.49 -11.33 -5.42
C GLY A 31 -5.03 -10.26 -4.42
N VAL A 32 -5.90 -9.28 -4.25
CA VAL A 32 -5.76 -8.20 -3.28
C VAL A 32 -6.93 -8.26 -2.31
N LEU A 33 -6.68 -8.02 -1.03
CA LEU A 33 -7.73 -7.92 -0.01
C LEU A 33 -7.75 -6.53 0.63
N HIS A 34 -8.95 -6.15 1.11
CA HIS A 34 -9.11 -5.14 2.16
C HIS A 34 -8.99 -5.86 3.52
N ALA A 35 -7.89 -5.64 4.24
CA ALA A 35 -7.55 -6.39 5.45
C ALA A 35 -8.26 -5.83 6.69
N VAL A 36 -9.48 -6.25 6.91
CA VAL A 36 -10.29 -5.89 8.07
C VAL A 36 -9.76 -6.63 9.32
N TYR A 37 -9.69 -5.94 10.46
CA TYR A 37 -9.25 -6.54 11.73
C TYR A 37 -10.15 -7.71 12.12
N GLY A 38 -9.54 -8.84 12.45
CA GLY A 38 -10.26 -10.08 12.78
C GLY A 38 -10.85 -10.81 11.58
N GLY A 39 -10.72 -10.27 10.36
CA GLY A 39 -11.21 -10.89 9.13
C GLY A 39 -10.41 -12.13 8.74
N VAL A 40 -11.10 -13.17 8.27
CA VAL A 40 -10.51 -14.39 7.73
C VAL A 40 -10.84 -14.48 6.24
N TYR A 41 -9.83 -14.70 5.43
CA TYR A 41 -9.92 -14.66 3.97
C TYR A 41 -9.43 -15.97 3.34
N GLY A 42 -9.81 -16.17 2.09
CA GLY A 42 -9.29 -17.20 1.23
C GLY A 42 -9.97 -18.55 1.43
N ARG A 43 -9.18 -19.59 1.50
CA ARG A 43 -9.64 -20.97 1.47
C ARG A 43 -10.17 -21.41 2.84
N ASN A 44 -11.37 -21.97 2.86
CA ASN A 44 -11.84 -22.67 4.05
C ASN A 44 -10.93 -23.88 4.32
N ASN A 45 -10.21 -23.85 5.44
CA ASN A 45 -9.38 -24.95 5.90
C ASN A 45 -9.90 -25.43 7.27
N PRO A 46 -10.71 -26.50 7.32
CA PRO A 46 -11.32 -26.98 8.55
C PRO A 46 -10.30 -27.31 9.64
N ARG A 47 -9.11 -27.79 9.28
CA ARG A 47 -8.05 -28.10 10.29
C ARG A 47 -7.56 -26.86 11.02
N VAL A 48 -7.62 -25.69 10.38
CA VAL A 48 -7.20 -24.43 10.98
C VAL A 48 -8.39 -23.69 11.61
N LEU A 49 -9.55 -23.71 10.97
CA LEU A 49 -10.68 -22.86 11.35
C LEU A 49 -11.60 -23.52 12.38
N ALA A 50 -11.78 -24.85 12.33
CA ALA A 50 -12.73 -25.54 13.22
C ALA A 50 -12.49 -25.33 14.73
N PRO A 51 -11.26 -25.14 15.25
CA PRO A 51 -11.03 -24.84 16.65
C PRO A 51 -11.46 -23.43 17.09
N HIS A 52 -11.76 -22.55 16.15
CA HIS A 52 -12.09 -21.16 16.42
C HIS A 52 -13.57 -20.90 16.23
N PRO A 53 -14.25 -20.19 17.14
CA PRO A 53 -15.64 -19.81 16.97
C PRO A 53 -15.75 -18.86 15.77
N ALA A 54 -16.58 -19.22 14.79
CA ALA A 54 -16.87 -18.36 13.65
C ALA A 54 -17.99 -17.39 14.01
N THR A 55 -17.81 -16.11 13.64
CA THR A 55 -18.84 -15.07 13.77
C THR A 55 -19.57 -14.79 12.45
N GLY A 56 -19.14 -15.42 11.36
CA GLY A 56 -19.68 -15.32 10.01
C GLY A 56 -18.87 -16.11 9.01
N ASP A 57 -19.17 -15.90 7.74
CA ASP A 57 -18.46 -16.51 6.61
C ASP A 57 -17.08 -15.89 6.41
N LEU A 58 -16.25 -16.54 5.58
CA LEU A 58 -14.98 -15.96 5.12
C LEU A 58 -15.23 -14.64 4.36
N LEU A 59 -14.43 -13.64 4.67
CA LEU A 59 -14.54 -12.36 3.97
C LEU A 59 -14.08 -12.49 2.51
N PRO A 60 -14.72 -11.77 1.59
CA PRO A 60 -14.38 -11.83 0.18
C PRO A 60 -13.01 -11.21 -0.10
N VAL A 61 -12.34 -11.71 -1.12
CA VAL A 61 -11.16 -11.09 -1.72
C VAL A 61 -11.64 -9.87 -2.50
N LEU A 62 -10.96 -8.73 -2.34
CA LEU A 62 -11.31 -7.46 -3.00
C LEU A 62 -11.21 -7.58 -4.53
N SER A 63 -10.17 -8.23 -5.02
CA SER A 63 -9.98 -8.50 -6.44
C SER A 63 -9.17 -9.76 -6.67
N HIS A 64 -9.56 -10.54 -7.67
CA HIS A 64 -8.86 -11.74 -8.11
C HIS A 64 -7.97 -11.44 -9.32
N LEU A 65 -6.73 -11.92 -9.29
CA LEU A 65 -5.70 -11.67 -10.32
C LEU A 65 -5.28 -12.94 -11.08
N GLY A 66 -5.90 -14.08 -10.77
CA GLY A 66 -5.46 -15.35 -11.32
C GLY A 66 -4.07 -15.77 -10.83
N PRO A 67 -3.26 -16.47 -11.62
CA PRO A 67 -1.93 -16.93 -11.22
C PRO A 67 -0.87 -15.83 -11.39
N ALA A 68 -1.11 -14.66 -10.84
CA ALA A 68 -0.32 -13.45 -11.06
C ALA A 68 0.96 -13.37 -10.22
N ALA A 69 1.01 -14.06 -9.09
CA ALA A 69 2.03 -13.87 -8.05
C ALA A 69 2.20 -12.37 -7.69
N PRO A 70 1.14 -11.72 -7.19
CA PRO A 70 1.21 -10.32 -6.80
C PRO A 70 2.23 -10.14 -5.68
N SER A 71 2.97 -9.03 -5.75
CA SER A 71 4.05 -8.72 -4.83
C SER A 71 3.83 -7.35 -4.18
N GLY A 72 4.62 -6.35 -4.53
CA GLY A 72 4.47 -4.99 -4.00
C GLY A 72 3.13 -4.37 -4.33
N ILE A 73 2.65 -3.56 -3.42
CA ILE A 73 1.40 -2.82 -3.57
C ILE A 73 1.54 -1.44 -2.92
N VAL A 74 1.04 -0.41 -3.57
CA VAL A 74 1.05 0.97 -3.06
C VAL A 74 -0.30 1.63 -3.31
N MET A 75 -0.71 2.50 -2.40
CA MET A 75 -1.76 3.49 -2.62
C MET A 75 -1.11 4.87 -2.72
N PRO A 76 -0.95 5.42 -3.93
CA PRO A 76 -0.34 6.73 -4.11
C PRO A 76 -1.11 7.81 -3.36
N GLN A 77 -0.38 8.66 -2.64
CA GLN A 77 -0.94 9.76 -1.84
C GLN A 77 -0.94 11.08 -2.63
N ASN A 78 -0.04 11.21 -3.61
CA ASN A 78 0.04 12.43 -4.41
C ASN A 78 -1.10 12.49 -5.43
N THR A 79 -2.00 13.44 -5.24
CA THR A 79 -3.18 13.63 -6.09
C THR A 79 -2.85 14.10 -7.51
N ALA A 80 -1.70 14.76 -7.72
CA ALA A 80 -1.26 15.26 -9.03
C ALA A 80 -1.06 14.12 -10.04
N SER A 81 -0.70 12.92 -9.57
CA SER A 81 -0.59 11.75 -10.43
C SER A 81 -1.92 11.31 -11.06
N GLY A 82 -3.05 11.68 -10.44
CA GLY A 82 -4.39 11.17 -10.78
C GLY A 82 -4.60 9.69 -10.39
N LEU A 83 -3.76 9.19 -9.50
CA LEU A 83 -3.81 7.83 -8.95
C LEU A 83 -4.20 7.81 -7.47
N GLY A 84 -4.40 8.99 -6.87
CA GLY A 84 -4.76 9.09 -5.46
C GLY A 84 -6.02 8.29 -5.12
N GLY A 85 -5.93 7.45 -4.10
CA GLY A 85 -7.01 6.55 -3.67
C GLY A 85 -7.11 5.22 -4.43
N ASP A 86 -6.34 5.03 -5.49
CA ASP A 86 -6.25 3.74 -6.20
C ASP A 86 -5.10 2.89 -5.64
N LEU A 87 -5.18 1.57 -5.82
CA LEU A 87 -4.06 0.69 -5.55
C LEU A 87 -3.32 0.35 -6.84
N ILE A 88 -2.00 0.37 -6.79
CA ILE A 88 -1.14 -0.17 -7.84
C ILE A 88 -0.44 -1.39 -7.27
N CYS A 89 -0.59 -2.53 -7.95
CA CYS A 89 -0.04 -3.80 -7.52
C CYS A 89 0.86 -4.39 -8.60
N THR A 90 2.05 -4.86 -8.23
CA THR A 90 2.97 -5.57 -9.12
C THR A 90 2.56 -7.04 -9.24
N GLU A 91 2.59 -7.57 -10.45
CA GLU A 91 2.26 -8.95 -10.77
C GLU A 91 3.45 -9.64 -11.45
N PHE A 92 4.23 -10.35 -10.66
CA PHE A 92 5.49 -10.98 -11.09
C PHE A 92 5.32 -11.91 -12.30
N ASN A 93 4.34 -12.83 -12.25
CA ASN A 93 4.17 -13.84 -13.29
C ASN A 93 3.58 -13.28 -14.60
N THR A 94 2.75 -12.27 -14.51
CA THR A 94 2.05 -11.68 -15.64
C THR A 94 2.79 -10.49 -16.24
N ARG A 95 3.93 -10.10 -15.66
CA ARG A 95 4.82 -9.05 -16.17
C ARG A 95 4.09 -7.71 -16.31
N ARG A 96 3.23 -7.40 -15.34
CA ARG A 96 2.43 -6.18 -15.36
C ARG A 96 2.29 -5.56 -13.98
N LEU A 97 1.80 -4.33 -13.99
CA LEU A 97 1.22 -3.67 -12.84
C LEU A 97 -0.28 -3.52 -13.09
N SER A 98 -1.10 -3.89 -12.11
CA SER A 98 -2.54 -3.64 -12.14
C SER A 98 -2.89 -2.39 -11.34
N ARG A 99 -3.91 -1.67 -11.81
CA ARG A 99 -4.58 -0.56 -11.13
C ARG A 99 -5.92 -1.03 -10.62
N HIS A 100 -6.18 -0.81 -9.34
CA HIS A 100 -7.45 -1.12 -8.70
C HIS A 100 -8.11 0.20 -8.29
N GLN A 101 -9.10 0.62 -9.05
CA GLN A 101 -9.90 1.81 -8.73
C GLN A 101 -10.92 1.41 -7.67
N LEU A 102 -10.80 2.00 -6.49
CA LEU A 102 -11.63 1.67 -5.34
C LEU A 102 -12.88 2.54 -5.29
N SER A 103 -13.98 1.94 -4.87
CA SER A 103 -15.22 2.63 -4.49
C SER A 103 -15.76 2.03 -3.20
N HIS A 104 -16.31 2.86 -2.32
CA HIS A 104 -16.90 2.38 -1.07
C HIS A 104 -18.08 1.44 -1.33
N ALA A 105 -18.11 0.30 -0.64
CA ALA A 105 -19.16 -0.70 -0.68
C ALA A 105 -19.49 -1.19 0.74
N GLY A 106 -20.47 -0.57 1.38
CA GLY A 106 -20.77 -0.80 2.81
C GLY A 106 -19.58 -0.48 3.71
N SER A 107 -19.11 -1.46 4.49
CA SER A 107 -17.95 -1.35 5.36
C SER A 107 -16.62 -1.76 4.69
N SER A 108 -16.61 -1.93 3.39
CA SER A 108 -15.45 -2.33 2.59
C SER A 108 -15.42 -1.55 1.28
N PHE A 109 -14.81 -2.13 0.25
CA PHE A 109 -14.65 -1.53 -1.06
C PHE A 109 -14.97 -2.54 -2.16
N ASP A 110 -15.44 -2.01 -3.29
CA ASP A 110 -15.36 -2.65 -4.59
C ASP A 110 -14.14 -2.16 -5.34
N ALA A 111 -13.59 -2.99 -6.22
CA ALA A 111 -12.44 -2.64 -7.04
C ALA A 111 -12.68 -2.91 -8.52
N LYS A 112 -12.48 -1.88 -9.36
CA LYS A 112 -12.39 -2.04 -10.80
C LYS A 112 -10.93 -2.22 -11.19
N VAL A 113 -10.57 -3.42 -11.66
CA VAL A 113 -9.20 -3.75 -12.03
C VAL A 113 -8.93 -3.45 -13.49
N SER A 114 -7.80 -2.84 -13.78
CA SER A 114 -7.29 -2.60 -15.14
C SER A 114 -5.78 -2.76 -15.21
N THR A 115 -5.23 -3.01 -16.38
CA THR A 115 -3.78 -2.99 -16.60
C THR A 115 -3.29 -1.54 -16.52
N PHE A 116 -2.32 -1.28 -15.67
CA PHE A 116 -1.64 0.02 -15.54
C PHE A 116 -0.40 0.09 -16.41
N LEU A 117 0.41 -0.95 -16.37
CA LEU A 117 1.60 -1.14 -17.20
C LEU A 117 1.77 -2.62 -17.49
N GLU A 118 2.19 -2.96 -18.69
CA GLU A 118 2.50 -4.33 -19.09
C GLU A 118 3.76 -4.34 -19.98
N SER A 119 4.55 -5.38 -19.87
CA SER A 119 5.75 -5.59 -20.70
C SER A 119 5.63 -6.89 -21.51
N ASP A 120 6.04 -6.84 -22.77
CA ASP A 120 6.23 -8.00 -23.64
C ASP A 120 7.54 -8.74 -23.36
N GLN A 121 8.46 -8.11 -22.63
CA GLN A 121 9.74 -8.69 -22.25
C GLN A 121 9.54 -9.84 -21.27
N THR A 122 9.98 -11.05 -21.66
CA THR A 122 9.78 -12.28 -20.87
C THR A 122 10.52 -12.26 -19.53
N ASP A 123 11.53 -11.44 -19.42
CA ASP A 123 12.39 -11.31 -18.24
C ASP A 123 12.08 -10.09 -17.38
N PHE A 124 10.99 -9.37 -17.67
CA PHE A 124 10.44 -8.34 -16.79
C PHE A 124 9.63 -8.99 -15.67
N HIS A 125 10.09 -8.82 -14.43
CA HIS A 125 9.47 -9.38 -13.25
C HIS A 125 9.33 -8.32 -12.15
N PRO A 126 8.26 -7.50 -12.21
CA PRO A 126 8.06 -6.44 -11.23
C PRO A 126 7.74 -7.05 -9.87
N THR A 127 8.54 -6.68 -8.86
CA THR A 127 8.46 -7.23 -7.50
C THR A 127 8.01 -6.23 -6.47
N ASP A 128 8.25 -4.94 -6.69
CA ASP A 128 7.82 -3.91 -5.77
C ASP A 128 7.48 -2.60 -6.49
N VAL A 129 6.65 -1.79 -5.85
CA VAL A 129 6.28 -0.46 -6.32
C VAL A 129 6.09 0.47 -5.13
N ILE A 130 6.73 1.63 -5.20
CA ILE A 130 6.58 2.69 -4.19
C ILE A 130 6.34 4.04 -4.87
N GLU A 131 5.70 4.96 -4.17
CA GLU A 131 5.59 6.36 -4.58
C GLU A 131 6.81 7.15 -4.10
N ASP A 132 7.44 7.91 -5.00
CA ASP A 132 8.46 8.89 -4.62
C ASP A 132 7.78 10.22 -4.25
N ALA A 133 8.49 11.08 -3.53
CA ALA A 133 7.98 12.36 -3.04
C ALA A 133 7.44 13.29 -4.15
N ASP A 134 7.96 13.15 -5.38
CA ASP A 134 7.49 13.92 -6.55
C ASP A 134 6.23 13.32 -7.21
N GLY A 135 5.61 12.30 -6.60
CA GLY A 135 4.43 11.60 -7.12
C GLY A 135 4.73 10.61 -8.25
N SER A 136 6.00 10.42 -8.62
CA SER A 136 6.38 9.34 -9.54
C SER A 136 6.36 7.99 -8.84
N LEU A 137 6.10 6.93 -9.59
CA LEU A 137 6.21 5.57 -9.08
C LEU A 137 7.58 4.99 -9.42
N LEU A 138 8.23 4.38 -8.43
CA LEU A 138 9.43 3.57 -8.62
C LEU A 138 9.02 2.10 -8.62
N VAL A 139 9.39 1.39 -9.67
CA VAL A 139 9.08 -0.03 -9.85
C VAL A 139 10.37 -0.82 -9.84
N ALA A 140 10.48 -1.74 -8.92
CA ALA A 140 11.60 -2.68 -8.87
C ALA A 140 11.31 -3.88 -9.76
N ASP A 141 12.24 -4.18 -10.66
CA ASP A 141 12.26 -5.35 -11.53
C ASP A 141 13.46 -6.21 -11.18
N THR A 142 13.24 -7.48 -10.89
CA THR A 142 14.32 -8.42 -10.58
C THR A 142 14.99 -9.01 -11.82
N GLY A 143 14.50 -8.69 -13.01
CA GLY A 143 14.96 -9.29 -14.24
C GLY A 143 14.77 -10.82 -14.21
N SER A 144 15.74 -11.55 -14.71
CA SER A 144 15.70 -13.02 -14.72
C SER A 144 16.47 -13.68 -13.57
N TRP A 145 16.91 -12.91 -12.59
CA TRP A 145 17.57 -13.47 -11.43
C TRP A 145 16.55 -13.86 -10.35
N TYR A 146 16.14 -15.11 -10.33
CA TYR A 146 15.30 -15.68 -9.29
C TYR A 146 15.57 -17.17 -9.13
N LYS A 147 15.36 -17.66 -7.90
CA LYS A 147 15.56 -19.07 -7.57
C LYS A 147 14.32 -19.88 -7.97
N ILE A 148 14.55 -21.04 -8.57
CA ILE A 148 13.47 -21.97 -8.87
C ILE A 148 12.98 -22.56 -7.55
N CYS A 149 11.80 -22.12 -7.09
CA CYS A 149 11.21 -22.59 -5.85
C CYS A 149 9.68 -22.74 -5.93
N CYS A 150 9.06 -22.32 -7.02
CA CYS A 150 7.63 -22.48 -7.23
C CYS A 150 7.34 -23.01 -8.64
N PRO A 151 6.14 -23.56 -8.89
CA PRO A 151 5.81 -24.20 -10.16
C PRO A 151 5.93 -23.30 -11.40
N THR A 152 5.85 -21.99 -11.21
CA THR A 152 5.94 -20.99 -12.29
C THR A 152 7.32 -20.40 -12.46
N SER A 153 8.29 -20.72 -11.58
CA SER A 153 9.66 -20.23 -11.67
C SER A 153 10.41 -20.90 -12.82
N LYS A 154 11.16 -20.09 -13.55
CA LYS A 154 12.07 -20.55 -14.61
C LYS A 154 13.50 -20.58 -14.12
N LYS A 155 14.38 -21.18 -14.89
CA LYS A 155 15.82 -21.19 -14.60
C LYS A 155 16.34 -19.74 -14.58
N ALA A 156 17.07 -19.38 -13.52
CA ALA A 156 17.71 -18.08 -13.42
C ALA A 156 18.68 -17.82 -14.58
N LYS A 157 18.68 -16.60 -15.07
CA LYS A 157 19.58 -16.09 -16.10
C LYS A 157 20.40 -14.95 -15.50
N PRO A 158 21.59 -15.23 -14.94
CA PRO A 158 22.36 -14.25 -14.17
C PRO A 158 22.82 -13.04 -14.99
N ASP A 159 22.86 -13.18 -16.30
CA ASP A 159 23.28 -12.11 -17.23
C ASP A 159 22.17 -11.07 -17.49
N ILE A 160 20.94 -11.38 -17.10
CA ILE A 160 19.80 -10.47 -17.24
C ILE A 160 19.51 -9.81 -15.90
N LEU A 161 20.08 -8.64 -15.74
CA LEU A 161 19.97 -7.85 -14.52
C LEU A 161 18.58 -7.24 -14.37
N GLY A 162 18.19 -7.00 -13.13
CA GLY A 162 17.02 -6.20 -12.80
C GLY A 162 17.27 -4.69 -12.95
N ALA A 163 16.23 -3.92 -12.73
CA ALA A 163 16.26 -2.46 -12.83
C ALA A 163 15.29 -1.81 -11.84
N ILE A 164 15.47 -0.51 -11.62
CA ILE A 164 14.46 0.34 -10.98
C ILE A 164 13.97 1.32 -12.04
N TYR A 165 12.71 1.18 -12.41
CA TYR A 165 12.06 2.07 -13.36
C TYR A 165 11.34 3.20 -12.64
N ARG A 166 11.44 4.41 -13.16
CA ARG A 166 10.68 5.56 -12.72
C ARG A 166 9.56 5.87 -13.70
N LEU A 167 8.33 5.79 -13.23
CA LEU A 167 7.14 6.12 -14.01
C LEU A 167 6.66 7.51 -13.64
N LYS A 168 6.61 8.42 -14.61
CA LYS A 168 6.09 9.78 -14.44
C LYS A 168 4.90 10.01 -15.37
N LYS A 169 3.87 10.64 -14.85
CA LYS A 169 2.77 11.14 -15.69
C LYS A 169 3.29 12.33 -16.51
N LYS A 170 2.99 12.35 -17.80
CA LYS A 170 3.28 13.50 -18.66
C LYS A 170 2.39 14.68 -18.30
N ASP A 171 2.87 15.87 -18.55
CA ASP A 171 2.11 17.13 -18.45
C ASP A 171 1.54 17.42 -17.03
N VAL A 172 2.22 16.93 -16.00
CA VAL A 172 1.95 17.28 -14.61
C VAL A 172 2.98 18.30 -14.14
N ALA A 173 2.49 19.38 -13.51
CA ALA A 173 3.38 20.36 -12.88
C ALA A 173 4.29 19.67 -11.86
N GLN A 174 5.57 20.00 -11.88
CA GLN A 174 6.48 19.50 -10.86
C GLN A 174 6.14 20.14 -9.52
N VAL A 175 6.09 19.33 -8.49
CA VAL A 175 5.96 19.80 -7.11
C VAL A 175 7.31 20.41 -6.72
N ASP A 176 7.31 21.66 -6.32
CA ASP A 176 8.51 22.34 -5.84
C ASP A 176 8.89 21.81 -4.46
N ASP A 177 10.17 21.53 -4.23
CA ASP A 177 10.69 20.95 -2.99
C ASP A 177 9.82 19.80 -2.41
N PRO A 178 9.59 18.70 -3.14
CA PRO A 178 8.59 17.70 -2.78
C PRO A 178 8.89 16.98 -1.46
N ARG A 179 10.13 17.06 -0.95
CA ARG A 179 10.55 16.52 0.34
C ARG A 179 10.59 17.54 1.47
N GLY A 180 10.32 18.81 1.18
CA GLY A 180 10.39 19.87 2.17
C GLY A 180 11.81 20.09 2.70
N LEU A 181 12.84 19.96 1.86
CA LEU A 181 14.23 20.10 2.31
C LEU A 181 14.57 21.53 2.70
N ALA A 182 13.86 22.51 2.15
CA ALA A 182 14.00 23.93 2.49
C ALA A 182 13.30 24.34 3.79
N LEU A 183 12.49 23.44 4.40
CA LEU A 183 11.79 23.70 5.65
C LEU A 183 12.73 23.59 6.87
N ASP A 184 12.48 24.39 7.90
CA ASP A 184 13.25 24.33 9.17
C ASP A 184 12.78 23.17 10.06
N TRP A 185 13.25 21.97 9.79
CA TRP A 185 12.92 20.77 10.55
C TRP A 185 13.46 20.72 11.99
N LYS A 186 14.22 21.75 12.43
CA LYS A 186 14.57 21.90 13.84
C LYS A 186 13.42 22.48 14.66
N ASN A 187 12.55 23.21 13.99
CA ASN A 187 11.36 23.83 14.57
C ASN A 187 10.11 23.42 13.77
N PRO A 188 9.65 22.15 13.82
CA PRO A 188 8.55 21.67 13.02
C PRO A 188 7.25 22.35 13.40
N GLN A 189 6.39 22.63 12.41
CA GLN A 189 5.14 23.35 12.59
C GLN A 189 3.96 22.41 12.42
N VAL A 190 2.91 22.57 13.27
CA VAL A 190 1.69 21.72 13.24
C VAL A 190 0.93 21.88 11.92
N GLU A 191 1.01 23.04 11.28
CA GLU A 191 0.42 23.34 9.98
C GLU A 191 0.93 22.39 8.86
N TRP A 192 2.15 21.87 9.00
CA TRP A 192 2.72 20.91 8.02
C TRP A 192 1.99 19.56 8.00
N LEU A 193 1.15 19.27 8.97
CA LEU A 193 0.24 18.12 8.95
C LEU A 193 -0.85 18.25 7.87
N SER A 194 -1.07 19.45 7.33
CA SER A 194 -1.98 19.77 6.22
C SER A 194 -1.24 20.14 4.93
N ASP A 195 0.08 19.94 4.85
CA ASP A 195 0.86 20.26 3.64
C ASP A 195 0.38 19.39 2.47
N GLU A 196 0.31 19.97 1.29
CA GLU A 196 -0.08 19.25 0.05
C GLU A 196 0.97 18.23 -0.42
N ARG A 197 2.18 18.27 0.13
CA ARG A 197 3.27 17.33 -0.15
C ARG A 197 3.23 16.17 0.85
N PRO A 198 2.86 14.95 0.45
CA PRO A 198 2.74 13.79 1.36
C PRO A 198 4.01 13.49 2.16
N ALA A 199 5.20 13.70 1.54
CA ALA A 199 6.46 13.48 2.23
C ALA A 199 6.70 14.47 3.39
N VAL A 200 6.22 15.72 3.25
CA VAL A 200 6.25 16.71 4.32
C VAL A 200 5.32 16.31 5.45
N VAL A 201 4.08 15.92 5.14
CA VAL A 201 3.11 15.43 6.14
C VAL A 201 3.68 14.24 6.90
N THR A 202 4.21 13.24 6.19
CA THR A 202 4.79 12.04 6.83
C THR A 202 5.91 12.39 7.79
N ARG A 203 6.81 13.27 7.40
CA ARG A 203 7.91 13.72 8.25
C ARG A 203 7.43 14.59 9.42
N ALA A 204 6.43 15.45 9.21
CA ALA A 204 5.82 16.25 10.26
C ALA A 204 5.19 15.38 11.34
N VAL A 205 4.46 14.33 10.96
CA VAL A 205 3.90 13.32 11.89
C VAL A 205 4.98 12.72 12.81
N GLU A 206 6.18 12.48 12.29
CA GLU A 206 7.29 11.94 13.09
C GLU A 206 7.94 13.00 13.98
N CYS A 207 8.22 14.19 13.44
CA CYS A 207 8.92 15.25 14.14
C CYS A 207 8.08 15.92 15.25
N LEU A 208 6.75 15.96 15.09
CA LEU A 208 5.83 16.56 16.06
C LEU A 208 5.37 15.59 17.16
N ALA A 209 5.81 14.33 17.13
CA ALA A 209 5.41 13.31 18.09
C ALA A 209 6.10 13.49 19.46
N SER A 210 5.81 14.61 20.15
CA SER A 210 6.30 14.93 21.49
C SER A 210 5.19 15.44 22.39
N GLU A 211 5.35 15.29 23.72
CA GLU A 211 4.34 15.69 24.72
C GLU A 211 4.03 17.20 24.68
N GLU A 212 5.00 18.02 24.35
CA GLU A 212 4.85 19.48 24.24
C GLU A 212 3.87 19.92 23.15
N ASN A 213 3.64 19.07 22.13
CA ASN A 213 2.77 19.37 21.01
C ASN A 213 1.32 18.87 21.18
N ILE A 214 1.00 18.17 22.28
CA ILE A 214 -0.32 17.53 22.46
C ILE A 214 -1.47 18.54 22.30
N GLU A 215 -1.38 19.70 22.94
CA GLU A 215 -2.44 20.71 22.88
C GLU A 215 -2.66 21.25 21.46
N SER A 216 -1.58 21.60 20.76
CA SER A 216 -1.64 22.09 19.39
C SER A 216 -2.11 21.03 18.40
N LEU A 217 -1.75 19.77 18.63
CA LEU A 217 -2.23 18.63 17.84
C LEU A 217 -3.74 18.43 17.98
N CYS A 218 -4.29 18.58 19.21
CA CYS A 218 -5.73 18.48 19.44
C CYS A 218 -6.53 19.57 18.72
N LEU A 219 -5.95 20.73 18.52
CA LEU A 219 -6.56 21.87 17.83
C LEU A 219 -6.32 21.85 16.31
N SER A 220 -5.50 20.94 15.81
CA SER A 220 -5.15 20.87 14.40
C SER A 220 -6.37 20.55 13.52
N PRO A 221 -6.58 21.27 12.41
CA PRO A 221 -7.60 20.91 11.40
C PRO A 221 -7.27 19.61 10.66
N ALA A 222 -5.99 19.21 10.63
CA ALA A 222 -5.52 17.96 10.01
C ALA A 222 -5.80 16.76 10.94
N ARG A 223 -7.07 16.51 11.26
CA ARG A 223 -7.51 15.52 12.25
C ARG A 223 -6.83 14.15 12.14
N VAL A 224 -6.77 13.59 10.94
CA VAL A 224 -6.20 12.25 10.73
C VAL A 224 -4.71 12.25 11.03
N SER A 225 -3.94 13.18 10.46
CA SER A 225 -2.49 13.29 10.69
C SER A 225 -2.18 13.62 12.15
N ALA A 226 -2.99 14.46 12.81
CA ALA A 226 -2.85 14.77 14.23
C ALA A 226 -3.08 13.54 15.11
N ILE A 227 -4.11 12.72 14.85
CA ILE A 227 -4.35 11.46 15.56
C ILE A 227 -3.17 10.51 15.38
N TRP A 228 -2.65 10.37 14.16
CA TRP A 228 -1.47 9.55 13.92
C TRP A 228 -0.23 10.06 14.66
N THR A 229 -0.08 11.37 14.78
CA THR A 229 1.02 11.99 15.56
C THR A 229 0.85 11.70 17.04
N LEU A 230 -0.33 11.96 17.60
CA LEU A 230 -0.66 11.67 19.01
C LEU A 230 -0.47 10.19 19.35
N HIS A 231 -0.81 9.30 18.45
CA HIS A 231 -0.63 7.85 18.65
C HIS A 231 0.85 7.43 18.79
N ARG A 232 1.77 8.19 18.22
CA ARG A 232 3.23 7.95 18.34
C ARG A 232 3.81 8.45 19.66
N ILE A 233 3.12 9.35 20.38
CA ILE A 233 3.58 9.84 21.67
C ILE A 233 3.43 8.73 22.72
N PRO A 234 4.50 8.31 23.38
CA PRO A 234 4.42 7.29 24.42
C PRO A 234 3.62 7.78 25.61
N GLY A 235 2.92 6.87 26.29
CA GLY A 235 2.23 7.19 27.53
C GLY A 235 0.70 7.05 27.47
N ARG A 236 0.06 7.21 28.64
CA ARG A 236 -1.39 7.07 28.77
C ARG A 236 -2.11 8.36 28.37
N TYR A 237 -1.51 9.50 28.68
CA TYR A 237 -2.14 10.82 28.47
C TYR A 237 -2.49 11.08 27.01
N ALA A 238 -1.55 10.86 26.08
CA ALA A 238 -1.80 11.02 24.65
C ALA A 238 -2.95 10.11 24.14
N ARG A 239 -3.03 8.87 24.66
CA ARG A 239 -4.12 7.94 24.32
C ARG A 239 -5.48 8.37 24.88
N ASP A 240 -5.52 8.98 26.08
CA ASP A 240 -6.75 9.49 26.66
C ASP A 240 -7.24 10.74 25.91
N VAL A 241 -6.32 11.56 25.44
CA VAL A 241 -6.61 12.72 24.57
C VAL A 241 -7.21 12.27 23.23
N ILE A 242 -6.64 11.27 22.55
CA ILE A 242 -7.18 10.73 21.29
C ILE A 242 -8.65 10.31 21.43
N ARG A 243 -9.06 9.80 22.60
CA ARG A 243 -10.46 9.41 22.85
C ARG A 243 -11.41 10.60 23.00
N GLN A 244 -10.89 11.80 23.20
CA GLN A 244 -11.67 13.03 23.37
C GLN A 244 -11.72 13.86 22.08
N CYS A 245 -10.78 13.65 21.16
CA CYS A 245 -10.72 14.27 19.84
C CYS A 245 -11.62 13.57 18.81
#